data_3142355189d24cfe22a542b1b09126f3
#
_entry.id   3142355189d24cfe22a542b1b09126f3
#
_cell.length_a   1.000
_cell.length_b   1.000
_cell.length_c   1.000
_cell.angle_alpha   90.00
_cell.angle_beta   90.00
_cell.angle_gamma   90.00
#
_symmetry.space_group_name_H-M   'P 1'
#
loop_
_entity.id
_entity.type
_entity.pdbx_description
1 polymer ?
#
loop_
_entity_poly.entity_id
_entity_poly.type
_entity_poly.pdbx_seq_one_letter_code
_entity_poly.pdbx_strand_id
1 'polypeptide(L)'
;MITLSHLKKTYGGLTALDIPELTIEAGQVVGLVGNNGAGKTTMMRLILDLIRADRGTVTLDGTRVDLYPGWKAFTGSFLDGSFLIDFYTPEEFFDFIAEAYGVSQEELANRLRTYETLMNGEILGKGKLIHDHSNGNRQKIGIIGAMLVNPRVLILDEPFNYLDPSSQIVVAKLIREMNRETGATVLVSSHNLTSINDLCDRLLLLEKGHLLMDKAHVPGSVDPELEAYFLDAVK
;
A
#
# COMPACT_ATOMS: atom_id res chain seq x y z
N MET A 1 6.87 -12.44 1.68
CA MET A 1 7.47 -12.48 0.32
C MET A 1 6.37 -12.36 -0.72
N ILE A 2 6.58 -11.55 -1.77
CA ILE A 2 5.65 -11.37 -2.91
C ILE A 2 6.40 -11.80 -4.17
N THR A 3 5.82 -12.72 -4.96
CA THR A 3 6.45 -13.17 -6.21
C THR A 3 5.47 -13.04 -7.36
N LEU A 4 5.91 -12.41 -8.45
CA LEU A 4 5.22 -12.29 -9.71
C LEU A 4 5.98 -13.08 -10.77
N SER A 5 5.30 -13.96 -11.51
CA SER A 5 5.93 -14.76 -12.58
C SER A 5 5.14 -14.62 -13.87
N HIS A 6 5.80 -14.08 -14.92
CA HIS A 6 5.24 -13.86 -16.26
C HIS A 6 3.91 -13.10 -16.24
N LEU A 7 3.76 -12.16 -15.31
CA LEU A 7 2.49 -11.49 -15.02
C LEU A 7 2.16 -10.46 -16.09
N LYS A 8 1.03 -10.67 -16.78
CA LYS A 8 0.57 -9.77 -17.84
C LYS A 8 -0.89 -9.40 -17.69
N LYS A 9 -1.18 -8.12 -17.97
CA LYS A 9 -2.54 -7.57 -18.06
C LYS A 9 -2.66 -6.62 -19.23
N THR A 10 -3.75 -6.77 -19.98
CA THR A 10 -4.11 -5.90 -21.10
C THR A 10 -5.53 -5.38 -20.95
N TYR A 11 -5.80 -4.19 -21.46
CA TYR A 11 -7.13 -3.61 -21.59
C TYR A 11 -7.30 -3.04 -23.01
N GLY A 12 -8.32 -3.53 -23.73
CA GLY A 12 -8.60 -3.07 -25.09
C GLY A 12 -7.40 -3.22 -26.06
N GLY A 13 -6.58 -4.25 -25.87
CA GLY A 13 -5.38 -4.49 -26.67
C GLY A 13 -4.14 -3.73 -26.22
N LEU A 14 -4.25 -2.80 -25.26
CA LEU A 14 -3.12 -2.07 -24.68
C LEU A 14 -2.55 -2.82 -23.48
N THR A 15 -1.24 -2.99 -23.44
CA THR A 15 -0.55 -3.59 -22.28
C THR A 15 -0.58 -2.61 -21.10
N ALA A 16 -1.23 -3.01 -20.02
CA ALA A 16 -1.27 -2.23 -18.77
C ALA A 16 -0.20 -2.71 -17.78
N LEU A 17 0.21 -3.98 -17.87
CA LEU A 17 1.30 -4.55 -17.09
C LEU A 17 1.91 -5.73 -17.84
N ASP A 18 3.24 -5.83 -17.84
CA ASP A 18 4.01 -6.98 -18.37
C ASP A 18 5.32 -7.10 -17.57
N ILE A 19 5.27 -7.94 -16.53
CA ILE A 19 6.39 -8.18 -15.61
C ILE A 19 6.82 -9.65 -15.77
N PRO A 20 7.99 -9.91 -16.37
CA PRO A 20 8.49 -11.27 -16.54
C PRO A 20 8.69 -11.97 -15.22
N GLU A 21 9.48 -11.39 -14.33
CA GLU A 21 9.75 -11.88 -12.99
C GLU A 21 10.00 -10.71 -12.03
N LEU A 22 9.44 -10.82 -10.83
CA LEU A 22 9.73 -9.92 -9.71
C LEU A 22 9.54 -10.67 -8.40
N THR A 23 10.53 -10.57 -7.50
CA THR A 23 10.40 -11.04 -6.13
C THR A 23 10.69 -9.90 -5.16
N ILE A 24 9.76 -9.67 -4.24
CA ILE A 24 9.95 -8.80 -3.08
C ILE A 24 10.15 -9.73 -1.88
N GLU A 25 11.32 -9.67 -1.29
CA GLU A 25 11.68 -10.54 -0.18
C GLU A 25 10.92 -10.20 1.10
N ALA A 26 10.80 -11.17 1.99
CA ALA A 26 10.16 -10.95 3.28
C ALA A 26 10.88 -9.84 4.07
N GLY A 27 10.09 -8.95 4.69
CA GLY A 27 10.61 -7.87 5.52
C GLY A 27 11.14 -6.65 4.76
N GLN A 28 11.14 -6.65 3.42
CA GLN A 28 11.51 -5.46 2.64
C GLN A 28 10.42 -4.40 2.66
N VAL A 29 10.82 -3.12 2.67
CA VAL A 29 9.97 -1.97 2.37
C VAL A 29 10.31 -1.48 0.97
N VAL A 30 9.39 -1.70 0.03
CA VAL A 30 9.61 -1.46 -1.40
C VAL A 30 8.73 -0.34 -1.90
N GLY A 31 9.33 0.65 -2.55
CA GLY A 31 8.66 1.73 -3.24
C GLY A 31 8.43 1.41 -4.72
N LEU A 32 7.17 1.45 -5.16
CA LEU A 32 6.79 1.35 -6.56
C LEU A 32 6.53 2.74 -7.12
N VAL A 33 7.47 3.25 -7.90
CA VAL A 33 7.41 4.60 -8.47
C VAL A 33 7.06 4.57 -9.95
N GLY A 34 6.51 5.66 -10.43
CA GLY A 34 6.16 5.85 -11.83
C GLY A 34 5.06 6.89 -12.00
N ASN A 35 4.95 7.46 -13.19
CA ASN A 35 3.94 8.44 -13.52
C ASN A 35 2.51 7.88 -13.45
N ASN A 36 1.51 8.75 -13.47
CA ASN A 36 0.13 8.33 -13.59
C ASN A 36 -0.08 7.52 -14.88
N GLY A 37 -0.76 6.37 -14.76
CA GLY A 37 -0.92 5.44 -15.88
C GLY A 37 0.25 4.48 -16.11
N ALA A 38 1.32 4.51 -15.31
CA ALA A 38 2.45 3.59 -15.43
C ALA A 38 2.10 2.11 -15.19
N GLY A 39 0.97 1.82 -14.51
CA GLY A 39 0.53 0.47 -14.19
C GLY A 39 0.61 0.09 -12.70
N LYS A 40 1.00 1.03 -11.80
CA LYS A 40 1.17 0.78 -10.36
C LYS A 40 -0.08 0.16 -9.71
N THR A 41 -1.22 0.82 -9.84
CA THR A 41 -2.51 0.32 -9.29
C THR A 41 -2.92 -1.01 -9.95
N THR A 42 -2.65 -1.19 -11.25
CA THR A 42 -2.90 -2.46 -11.95
C THR A 42 -2.08 -3.60 -11.33
N MET A 43 -0.79 -3.36 -11.08
CA MET A 43 0.08 -4.33 -10.41
C MET A 43 -0.45 -4.69 -9.02
N MET A 44 -0.79 -3.70 -8.20
CA MET A 44 -1.32 -3.93 -6.86
C MET A 44 -2.66 -4.67 -6.87
N ARG A 45 -3.56 -4.33 -7.80
CA ARG A 45 -4.84 -5.05 -7.97
C ARG A 45 -4.65 -6.50 -8.40
N LEU A 46 -3.64 -6.80 -9.20
CA LEU A 46 -3.28 -8.18 -9.57
C LEU A 46 -2.68 -8.94 -8.37
N ILE A 47 -1.84 -8.30 -7.57
CA ILE A 47 -1.27 -8.90 -6.35
C ILE A 47 -2.37 -9.25 -5.35
N LEU A 48 -3.40 -8.42 -5.24
CA LEU A 48 -4.55 -8.61 -4.33
C LEU A 48 -5.69 -9.42 -4.95
N ASP A 49 -5.50 -10.02 -6.15
CA ASP A 49 -6.53 -10.77 -6.89
C ASP A 49 -7.86 -10.02 -7.05
N LEU A 50 -7.80 -8.68 -7.11
CA LEU A 50 -8.96 -7.82 -7.38
C LEU A 50 -9.32 -7.76 -8.87
N ILE A 51 -8.36 -8.10 -9.73
CA ILE A 51 -8.52 -8.27 -11.17
C ILE A 51 -7.74 -9.51 -11.61
N ARG A 52 -8.24 -10.19 -12.66
CA ARG A 52 -7.57 -11.38 -13.20
C ARG A 52 -6.43 -11.00 -14.13
N ALA A 53 -5.31 -11.68 -13.99
CA ALA A 53 -4.21 -11.64 -14.96
C ALA A 53 -4.63 -12.31 -16.27
N ASP A 54 -4.13 -11.82 -17.40
CA ASP A 54 -4.29 -12.48 -18.69
C ASP A 54 -3.28 -13.63 -18.82
N ARG A 55 -2.12 -13.50 -18.18
CA ARG A 55 -1.07 -14.52 -18.04
C ARG A 55 -0.32 -14.35 -16.74
N GLY A 56 0.39 -15.42 -16.36
CA GLY A 56 1.27 -15.44 -15.21
C GLY A 56 0.55 -15.66 -13.89
N THR A 57 1.30 -15.53 -12.81
CA THR A 57 0.83 -15.86 -11.47
C THR A 57 1.40 -14.92 -10.44
N VAL A 58 0.68 -14.77 -9.33
CA VAL A 58 1.15 -14.08 -8.14
C VAL A 58 1.09 -15.02 -6.95
N THR A 59 2.13 -14.98 -6.12
CA THR A 59 2.11 -15.65 -4.81
C THR A 59 2.42 -14.68 -3.69
N LEU A 60 1.74 -14.85 -2.56
CA LEU A 60 2.04 -14.20 -1.29
C LEU A 60 2.46 -15.28 -0.28
N ASP A 61 3.68 -15.19 0.23
CA ASP A 61 4.30 -16.22 1.07
C ASP A 61 4.13 -17.65 0.51
N GLY A 62 4.36 -17.81 -0.81
CA GLY A 62 4.22 -19.09 -1.51
C GLY A 62 2.79 -19.50 -1.83
N THR A 63 1.78 -18.76 -1.35
CA THR A 63 0.36 -19.05 -1.61
C THR A 63 -0.09 -18.38 -2.91
N ARG A 64 -0.56 -19.13 -3.89
CA ARG A 64 -1.19 -18.62 -5.11
C ARG A 64 -2.45 -17.82 -4.77
N VAL A 65 -2.46 -16.51 -5.13
CA VAL A 65 -3.56 -15.60 -4.74
C VAL A 65 -4.88 -15.93 -5.48
N ASP A 66 -4.80 -16.43 -6.70
CA ASP A 66 -5.93 -16.77 -7.57
C ASP A 66 -6.56 -18.15 -7.26
N LEU A 67 -5.90 -18.98 -6.47
CA LEU A 67 -6.35 -20.32 -6.15
C LEU A 67 -6.79 -20.49 -4.69
N TYR A 68 -6.12 -19.83 -3.75
CA TYR A 68 -6.31 -20.05 -2.32
C TYR A 68 -6.46 -18.72 -1.58
N PRO A 69 -7.58 -18.47 -0.88
CA PRO A 69 -7.84 -17.19 -0.23
C PRO A 69 -7.08 -16.99 1.10
N GLY A 70 -6.32 -17.97 1.56
CA GLY A 70 -5.62 -17.93 2.85
C GLY A 70 -4.66 -16.76 3.04
N TRP A 71 -4.15 -16.20 1.94
CA TRP A 71 -3.29 -15.02 1.96
C TRP A 71 -4.00 -13.77 2.52
N LYS A 72 -5.33 -13.71 2.43
CA LYS A 72 -6.11 -12.58 2.95
C LYS A 72 -5.97 -12.41 4.46
N ALA A 73 -5.83 -13.52 5.19
CA ALA A 73 -5.72 -13.49 6.65
C ALA A 73 -4.44 -12.81 7.17
N PHE A 74 -3.42 -12.62 6.33
CA PHE A 74 -2.16 -12.00 6.72
C PHE A 74 -1.79 -10.78 5.85
N THR A 75 -2.71 -10.27 5.04
CA THR A 75 -2.48 -9.15 4.15
C THR A 75 -3.36 -7.97 4.53
N GLY A 76 -2.75 -6.81 4.74
CA GLY A 76 -3.44 -5.53 4.86
C GLY A 76 -3.28 -4.74 3.58
N SER A 77 -4.31 -4.05 3.13
CA SER A 77 -4.21 -3.23 1.92
C SER A 77 -5.13 -2.03 1.96
N PHE A 78 -4.68 -0.94 1.35
CA PHE A 78 -5.50 0.22 1.05
C PHE A 78 -5.07 0.80 -0.29
N LEU A 79 -5.97 0.76 -1.28
CA LEU A 79 -5.70 1.24 -2.63
C LEU A 79 -6.30 2.62 -2.87
N ASP A 80 -7.53 2.83 -2.48
CA ASP A 80 -8.21 4.12 -2.60
C ASP A 80 -9.46 4.16 -1.71
N GLY A 81 -10.09 5.35 -1.63
CA GLY A 81 -11.25 5.57 -0.78
C GLY A 81 -12.51 4.75 -1.13
N SER A 82 -12.56 4.09 -2.31
CA SER A 82 -13.68 3.23 -2.69
C SER A 82 -13.73 1.91 -1.90
N PHE A 83 -12.64 1.58 -1.20
CA PHE A 83 -12.58 0.43 -0.29
C PHE A 83 -13.07 0.72 1.13
N LEU A 84 -13.42 1.98 1.42
CA LEU A 84 -14.02 2.36 2.69
C LEU A 84 -15.53 2.08 2.67
N ILE A 85 -16.08 1.73 3.82
CA ILE A 85 -17.52 1.59 3.98
C ILE A 85 -18.09 2.95 4.37
N ASP A 86 -18.50 3.71 3.37
CA ASP A 86 -18.87 5.13 3.48
C ASP A 86 -19.96 5.45 4.52
N PHE A 87 -20.86 4.49 4.78
CA PHE A 87 -21.98 4.64 5.71
C PHE A 87 -21.67 4.15 7.14
N TYR A 88 -20.45 3.76 7.42
CA TYR A 88 -19.98 3.46 8.76
C TYR A 88 -19.33 4.71 9.38
N THR A 89 -19.34 4.78 10.70
CA THR A 89 -18.39 5.62 11.44
C THR A 89 -17.00 4.98 11.38
N PRO A 90 -15.91 5.71 11.63
CA PRO A 90 -14.57 5.11 11.72
C PRO A 90 -14.49 3.99 12.75
N GLU A 91 -15.19 4.13 13.89
CA GLU A 91 -15.27 3.12 14.93
C GLU A 91 -15.90 1.82 14.40
N GLU A 92 -17.06 1.91 13.77
CA GLU A 92 -17.75 0.76 13.16
C GLU A 92 -16.90 0.09 12.07
N PHE A 93 -16.16 0.87 11.30
CA PHE A 93 -15.26 0.35 10.27
C PHE A 93 -14.07 -0.41 10.89
N PHE A 94 -13.46 0.12 11.94
CA PHE A 94 -12.37 -0.58 12.63
C PHE A 94 -12.86 -1.82 13.37
N ASP A 95 -14.04 -1.77 13.97
CA ASP A 95 -14.69 -2.93 14.58
C ASP A 95 -14.95 -4.03 13.55
N PHE A 96 -15.50 -3.67 12.39
CA PHE A 96 -15.72 -4.60 11.28
C PHE A 96 -14.43 -5.28 10.81
N ILE A 97 -13.33 -4.51 10.65
CA ILE A 97 -12.03 -5.09 10.29
C ILE A 97 -11.53 -6.01 11.40
N ALA A 98 -11.60 -5.59 12.65
CA ALA A 98 -11.15 -6.37 13.79
C ALA A 98 -11.89 -7.71 13.86
N GLU A 99 -13.21 -7.72 13.70
CA GLU A 99 -14.03 -8.93 13.68
C GLU A 99 -13.61 -9.86 12.52
N ALA A 100 -13.42 -9.30 11.29
CA ALA A 100 -13.04 -10.08 10.12
C ALA A 100 -11.68 -10.77 10.26
N TYR A 101 -10.77 -10.19 11.05
CA TYR A 101 -9.43 -10.75 11.31
C TYR A 101 -9.30 -11.43 12.68
N GLY A 102 -10.38 -11.55 13.45
CA GLY A 102 -10.37 -12.20 14.75
C GLY A 102 -9.60 -11.45 15.84
N VAL A 103 -9.51 -10.11 15.71
CA VAL A 103 -8.88 -9.22 16.71
C VAL A 103 -9.91 -8.90 17.79
N SER A 104 -9.57 -9.13 19.07
CA SER A 104 -10.46 -8.81 20.18
C SER A 104 -10.63 -7.32 20.37
N GLN A 105 -11.72 -6.90 21.02
CA GLN A 105 -11.98 -5.48 21.31
C GLN A 105 -10.91 -4.84 22.20
N GLU A 106 -10.37 -5.59 23.14
CA GLU A 106 -9.26 -5.11 23.98
C GLU A 106 -8.00 -4.85 23.14
N GLU A 107 -7.68 -5.79 22.23
CA GLU A 107 -6.54 -5.67 21.33
C GLU A 107 -6.76 -4.54 20.31
N LEU A 108 -7.96 -4.39 19.76
CA LEU A 108 -8.33 -3.29 18.89
C LEU A 108 -8.07 -1.94 19.57
N ALA A 109 -8.59 -1.77 20.80
CA ALA A 109 -8.39 -0.54 21.56
C ALA A 109 -6.89 -0.24 21.80
N ASN A 110 -6.10 -1.28 22.09
CA ASN A 110 -4.65 -1.13 22.27
C ASN A 110 -3.95 -0.75 20.96
N ARG A 111 -4.29 -1.37 19.83
CA ARG A 111 -3.72 -1.07 18.54
C ARG A 111 -4.09 0.35 18.06
N LEU A 112 -5.32 0.79 18.29
CA LEU A 112 -5.77 2.14 17.91
C LEU A 112 -4.98 3.25 18.61
N ARG A 113 -4.48 3.01 19.83
CA ARG A 113 -3.60 3.98 20.54
C ARG A 113 -2.33 4.27 19.76
N THR A 114 -1.78 3.32 19.03
CA THR A 114 -0.60 3.51 18.19
C THR A 114 -0.83 4.57 17.12
N TYR A 115 -2.08 4.74 16.69
CA TYR A 115 -2.45 5.68 15.63
C TYR A 115 -3.00 7.02 16.13
N GLU A 116 -3.01 7.29 17.44
CA GLU A 116 -3.56 8.52 18.03
C GLU A 116 -2.94 9.79 17.41
N THR A 117 -1.61 9.79 17.21
CA THR A 117 -0.91 10.93 16.59
C THR A 117 -1.38 11.16 15.14
N LEU A 118 -1.61 10.10 14.36
CA LEU A 118 -2.11 10.20 13.00
C LEU A 118 -3.57 10.65 12.96
N MET A 119 -4.39 10.17 13.87
CA MET A 119 -5.80 10.55 13.97
C MET A 119 -5.99 11.98 14.46
N ASN A 120 -5.03 12.52 15.21
CA ASN A 120 -5.00 13.91 15.71
C ASN A 120 -6.31 14.36 16.38
N GLY A 121 -7.03 13.46 17.05
CA GLY A 121 -8.34 13.73 17.65
C GLY A 121 -9.46 14.10 16.65
N GLU A 122 -9.28 13.92 15.34
CA GLU A 122 -10.23 14.32 14.30
C GLU A 122 -11.09 13.16 13.77
N ILE A 123 -10.74 11.92 14.06
CA ILE A 123 -11.34 10.73 13.48
C ILE A 123 -12.34 10.08 14.44
N LEU A 124 -11.87 9.63 15.60
CA LEU A 124 -12.70 8.94 16.58
C LEU A 124 -13.51 9.90 17.47
N GLY A 125 -14.65 9.43 17.96
CA GLY A 125 -15.51 10.16 18.91
C GLY A 125 -16.26 11.34 18.30
N LYS A 126 -16.40 11.41 16.96
CA LYS A 126 -17.05 12.52 16.27
C LYS A 126 -18.49 12.23 15.87
N GLY A 127 -18.92 10.96 15.88
CA GLY A 127 -20.25 10.54 15.41
C GLY A 127 -20.47 10.84 13.93
N LYS A 128 -19.40 11.00 13.13
CA LYS A 128 -19.45 11.27 11.70
C LYS A 128 -19.32 9.98 10.92
N LEU A 129 -20.06 9.86 9.83
CA LEU A 129 -19.85 8.79 8.86
C LEU A 129 -18.57 9.03 8.04
N ILE A 130 -17.98 7.96 7.54
CA ILE A 130 -16.72 8.04 6.78
C ILE A 130 -16.84 8.99 5.58
N HIS A 131 -17.99 9.00 4.88
CA HIS A 131 -18.19 9.90 3.75
C HIS A 131 -18.22 11.40 4.13
N ASP A 132 -18.50 11.73 5.39
CA ASP A 132 -18.53 13.12 5.88
C ASP A 132 -17.14 13.66 6.28
N HIS A 133 -16.13 12.78 6.29
CA HIS A 133 -14.77 13.18 6.59
C HIS A 133 -14.08 13.79 5.36
N SER A 134 -13.08 14.66 5.61
CA SER A 134 -12.19 15.16 4.55
C SER A 134 -11.45 14.02 3.86
N ASN A 135 -10.99 14.25 2.61
CA ASN A 135 -10.18 13.24 1.89
C ASN A 135 -8.95 12.82 2.69
N GLY A 136 -8.29 13.75 3.40
CA GLY A 136 -7.17 13.43 4.26
C GLY A 136 -7.54 12.51 5.42
N ASN A 137 -8.66 12.73 6.10
CA ASN A 137 -9.12 11.85 7.17
C ASN A 137 -9.61 10.50 6.63
N ARG A 138 -10.26 10.46 5.47
CA ARG A 138 -10.61 9.20 4.77
C ARG A 138 -9.35 8.40 4.43
N GLN A 139 -8.30 9.07 3.95
CA GLN A 139 -7.00 8.46 3.69
C GLN A 139 -6.38 7.86 4.96
N LYS A 140 -6.38 8.62 6.07
CA LYS A 140 -5.90 8.13 7.37
C LYS A 140 -6.69 6.90 7.85
N ILE A 141 -8.02 6.93 7.75
CA ILE A 141 -8.90 5.80 8.13
C ILE A 141 -8.53 4.54 7.33
N GLY A 142 -8.36 4.66 6.01
CA GLY A 142 -7.99 3.53 5.16
C GLY A 142 -6.61 2.94 5.49
N ILE A 143 -5.61 3.80 5.69
CA ILE A 143 -4.25 3.38 6.08
C ILE A 143 -4.28 2.68 7.44
N ILE A 144 -4.95 3.26 8.45
CA ILE A 144 -5.09 2.65 9.78
C ILE A 144 -5.76 1.28 9.65
N GLY A 145 -6.87 1.19 8.91
CA GLY A 145 -7.57 -0.08 8.70
C GLY A 145 -6.68 -1.17 8.09
N ALA A 146 -5.83 -0.81 7.12
CA ALA A 146 -4.88 -1.74 6.51
C ALA A 146 -3.77 -2.20 7.47
N MET A 147 -3.33 -1.32 8.38
CA MET A 147 -2.25 -1.62 9.34
C MET A 147 -2.75 -2.25 10.64
N LEU A 148 -4.03 -2.02 10.99
CA LEU A 148 -4.64 -2.43 12.25
C LEU A 148 -4.55 -3.94 12.53
N VAL A 149 -4.53 -4.74 11.47
CA VAL A 149 -4.51 -6.21 11.55
C VAL A 149 -3.10 -6.79 11.75
N ASN A 150 -2.07 -5.96 11.90
CA ASN A 150 -0.66 -6.35 11.96
C ASN A 150 -0.29 -7.33 10.82
N PRO A 151 -0.44 -6.88 9.56
CA PRO A 151 -0.28 -7.75 8.42
C PRO A 151 1.17 -8.19 8.23
N ARG A 152 1.40 -9.41 7.71
CA ARG A 152 2.72 -9.84 7.22
C ARG A 152 3.06 -9.24 5.86
N VAL A 153 2.03 -8.87 5.08
CA VAL A 153 2.16 -8.16 3.81
C VAL A 153 1.25 -6.93 3.85
N LEU A 154 1.83 -5.76 3.67
CA LEU A 154 1.09 -4.49 3.60
C LEU A 154 1.23 -3.89 2.20
N ILE A 155 0.11 -3.55 1.55
CA ILE A 155 0.07 -2.95 0.22
C ILE A 155 -0.69 -1.64 0.29
N LEU A 156 0.00 -0.53 -0.04
CA LEU A 156 -0.58 0.82 0.01
C LEU A 156 -0.39 1.53 -1.34
N ASP A 157 -1.48 1.91 -1.99
CA ASP A 157 -1.45 2.67 -3.23
C ASP A 157 -1.58 4.16 -2.93
N GLU A 158 -0.53 4.93 -3.27
CA GLU A 158 -0.46 6.39 -3.07
C GLU A 158 -0.88 6.85 -1.65
N PRO A 159 -0.34 6.26 -0.56
CA PRO A 159 -0.84 6.52 0.80
C PRO A 159 -0.62 7.95 1.29
N PHE A 160 0.28 8.69 0.67
CA PHE A 160 0.62 10.06 1.05
C PHE A 160 -0.27 11.12 0.40
N ASN A 161 -1.13 10.72 -0.57
CA ASN A 161 -2.07 11.64 -1.20
C ASN A 161 -3.07 12.19 -0.18
N TYR A 162 -3.45 13.45 -0.36
CA TYR A 162 -4.41 14.18 0.51
C TYR A 162 -3.94 14.42 1.94
N LEU A 163 -2.75 13.96 2.32
CA LEU A 163 -2.19 14.19 3.64
C LEU A 163 -1.34 15.47 3.67
N ASP A 164 -1.47 16.21 4.74
CA ASP A 164 -0.55 17.30 5.05
C ASP A 164 0.87 16.76 5.36
N PRO A 165 1.93 17.59 5.24
CA PRO A 165 3.31 17.13 5.44
C PRO A 165 3.56 16.45 6.79
N SER A 166 2.92 16.91 7.86
CA SER A 166 3.09 16.32 9.19
C SER A 166 2.47 14.92 9.25
N SER A 167 1.29 14.73 8.66
CA SER A 167 0.64 13.43 8.56
C SER A 167 1.42 12.46 7.68
N GLN A 168 2.06 12.93 6.58
CA GLN A 168 2.93 12.08 5.74
C GLN A 168 4.12 11.53 6.54
N ILE A 169 4.78 12.37 7.34
CA ILE A 169 5.89 11.96 8.22
C ILE A 169 5.43 10.89 9.22
N VAL A 170 4.25 11.10 9.84
CA VAL A 170 3.70 10.15 10.82
C VAL A 170 3.38 8.80 10.14
N VAL A 171 2.77 8.80 8.95
CA VAL A 171 2.47 7.56 8.21
C VAL A 171 3.77 6.82 7.85
N ALA A 172 4.77 7.51 7.32
CA ALA A 172 6.06 6.89 6.99
C ALA A 172 6.72 6.26 8.24
N LYS A 173 6.68 6.96 9.38
CA LYS A 173 7.19 6.47 10.67
C LYS A 173 6.43 5.21 11.11
N LEU A 174 5.11 5.21 11.09
CA LEU A 174 4.28 4.07 11.48
C LEU A 174 4.56 2.85 10.61
N ILE A 175 4.70 3.01 9.30
CA ILE A 175 5.06 1.92 8.38
C ILE A 175 6.44 1.35 8.75
N ARG A 176 7.43 2.18 9.00
CA ARG A 176 8.79 1.76 9.40
C ARG A 176 8.79 1.05 10.76
N GLU A 177 8.08 1.57 11.73
CA GLU A 177 7.96 0.94 13.06
C GLU A 177 7.30 -0.44 12.94
N MET A 178 6.18 -0.55 12.23
CA MET A 178 5.51 -1.84 11.98
C MET A 178 6.45 -2.83 11.27
N ASN A 179 7.15 -2.42 10.20
CA ASN A 179 8.09 -3.29 9.49
C ASN A 179 9.20 -3.78 10.44
N ARG A 180 9.80 -2.88 11.23
CA ARG A 180 10.89 -3.21 12.16
C ARG A 180 10.43 -4.16 13.28
N GLU A 181 9.21 -3.99 13.78
CA GLU A 181 8.69 -4.76 14.92
C GLU A 181 8.15 -6.12 14.49
N THR A 182 7.53 -6.21 13.32
CA THR A 182 6.83 -7.42 12.86
C THR A 182 7.54 -8.17 11.72
N GLY A 183 8.51 -7.54 11.06
CA GLY A 183 9.11 -8.08 9.84
C GLY A 183 8.15 -8.04 8.64
N ALA A 184 7.11 -7.20 8.65
CA ALA A 184 6.15 -7.10 7.57
C ALA A 184 6.81 -6.69 6.26
N THR A 185 6.42 -7.34 5.16
CA THR A 185 6.79 -6.95 3.80
C THR A 185 5.86 -5.83 3.35
N VAL A 186 6.40 -4.70 2.91
CA VAL A 186 5.61 -3.52 2.54
C VAL A 186 5.84 -3.16 1.08
N LEU A 187 4.75 -2.97 0.33
CA LEU A 187 4.76 -2.39 -1.01
C LEU A 187 3.95 -1.09 -1.00
N VAL A 188 4.65 0.02 -1.25
CA VAL A 188 4.04 1.36 -1.28
C VAL A 188 4.22 1.96 -2.66
N SER A 189 3.15 2.44 -3.30
CA SER A 189 3.28 3.21 -4.53
C SER A 189 3.38 4.70 -4.27
N SER A 190 4.06 5.40 -5.17
CA SER A 190 4.02 6.86 -5.25
C SER A 190 4.38 7.36 -6.65
N HIS A 191 3.81 8.49 -7.02
CA HIS A 191 4.28 9.29 -8.16
C HIS A 191 5.23 10.42 -7.71
N ASN A 192 5.49 10.54 -6.40
CA ASN A 192 6.39 11.53 -5.80
C ASN A 192 7.52 10.82 -5.04
N LEU A 193 8.76 11.01 -5.52
CA LEU A 193 9.95 10.41 -4.92
C LEU A 193 10.18 10.86 -3.47
N THR A 194 9.94 12.13 -3.17
CA THR A 194 10.20 12.69 -1.83
C THR A 194 9.44 11.93 -0.75
N SER A 195 8.22 11.51 -1.02
CA SER A 195 7.36 10.83 -0.03
C SER A 195 7.84 9.42 0.34
N ILE A 196 8.58 8.74 -0.55
CA ILE A 196 9.03 7.35 -0.34
C ILE A 196 10.54 7.21 -0.16
N ASN A 197 11.29 8.27 -0.47
CA ASN A 197 12.75 8.26 -0.41
C ASN A 197 13.29 7.90 0.99
N ASP A 198 12.65 8.42 2.04
CA ASP A 198 13.04 8.15 3.43
C ASP A 198 12.45 6.83 3.96
N LEU A 199 11.50 6.25 3.22
CA LEU A 199 10.73 5.09 3.66
C LEU A 199 11.28 3.77 3.14
N CYS A 200 11.78 3.70 1.91
CA CYS A 200 11.98 2.44 1.20
C CYS A 200 13.44 1.95 1.22
N ASP A 201 13.62 0.62 1.22
CA ASP A 201 14.94 -0.03 1.12
C ASP A 201 15.26 -0.46 -0.34
N ARG A 202 14.25 -0.42 -1.20
CA ARG A 202 14.31 -0.80 -2.61
C ARG A 202 13.29 0.00 -3.40
N LEU A 203 13.68 0.44 -4.58
CA LEU A 203 12.82 1.20 -5.48
C LEU A 203 12.64 0.47 -6.80
N LEU A 204 11.39 0.37 -7.22
CA LEU A 204 10.95 -0.20 -8.48
C LEU A 204 10.37 0.92 -9.33
N LEU A 205 10.96 1.20 -10.50
CA LEU A 205 10.42 2.18 -11.45
C LEU A 205 9.57 1.46 -12.49
N LEU A 206 8.30 1.80 -12.55
CA LEU A 206 7.36 1.28 -13.53
C LEU A 206 7.01 2.34 -14.57
N GLU A 207 7.10 1.98 -15.85
CA GLU A 207 6.65 2.81 -16.95
C GLU A 207 5.89 1.99 -17.99
N LYS A 208 4.71 2.46 -18.41
CA LYS A 208 3.88 1.81 -19.44
C LYS A 208 3.72 0.30 -19.23
N GLY A 209 3.59 -0.12 -17.98
CA GLY A 209 3.40 -1.52 -17.60
C GLY A 209 4.69 -2.35 -17.49
N HIS A 210 5.87 -1.77 -17.73
CA HIS A 210 7.14 -2.48 -17.66
C HIS A 210 8.01 -1.96 -16.52
N LEU A 211 8.74 -2.88 -15.87
CA LEU A 211 9.72 -2.54 -14.85
C LEU A 211 11.00 -2.04 -15.55
N LEU A 212 11.28 -0.75 -15.41
CA LEU A 212 12.47 -0.13 -15.98
C LEU A 212 13.69 -0.19 -15.05
N MET A 213 13.43 -0.13 -13.74
CA MET A 213 14.48 -0.11 -12.73
C MET A 213 14.04 -0.92 -11.52
N ASP A 214 14.99 -1.64 -10.96
CA ASP A 214 14.85 -2.43 -9.75
C ASP A 214 16.17 -2.36 -9.00
N LYS A 215 16.25 -1.55 -7.96
CA LYS A 215 17.50 -1.39 -7.22
C LYS A 215 17.33 -1.15 -5.73
N ALA A 216 18.34 -1.61 -4.98
CA ALA A 216 18.45 -1.28 -3.57
C ALA A 216 18.54 0.24 -3.39
N HIS A 217 17.93 0.72 -2.32
CA HIS A 217 17.91 2.12 -1.94
C HIS A 217 18.31 2.29 -0.48
N VAL A 218 18.98 3.39 -0.18
CA VAL A 218 19.29 3.77 1.19
C VAL A 218 18.35 4.89 1.59
N PRO A 219 17.46 4.69 2.58
CA PRO A 219 16.54 5.71 3.01
C PRO A 219 17.22 7.06 3.28
N GLY A 220 16.65 8.13 2.74
CA GLY A 220 17.22 9.48 2.83
C GLY A 220 18.32 9.81 1.81
N SER A 221 18.73 8.84 0.98
CA SER A 221 19.65 9.13 -0.12
C SER A 221 18.91 9.64 -1.35
N VAL A 222 19.59 10.45 -2.15
CA VAL A 222 19.08 10.90 -3.44
C VAL A 222 19.50 9.89 -4.50
N ASP A 223 18.57 9.43 -5.33
CA ASP A 223 18.85 8.63 -6.50
C ASP A 223 18.86 9.53 -7.77
N PRO A 224 20.05 9.89 -8.31
CA PRO A 224 20.14 10.83 -9.44
C PRO A 224 19.44 10.32 -10.71
N GLU A 225 19.41 9.02 -10.92
CA GLU A 225 18.81 8.41 -12.11
C GLU A 225 17.29 8.49 -12.06
N LEU A 226 16.70 8.24 -10.88
CA LEU A 226 15.28 8.42 -10.65
C LEU A 226 14.86 9.90 -10.72
N GLU A 227 15.65 10.81 -10.14
CA GLU A 227 15.38 12.24 -10.27
C GLU A 227 15.41 12.69 -11.73
N ALA A 228 16.43 12.27 -12.49
CA ALA A 228 16.52 12.60 -13.93
C ALA A 228 15.30 12.08 -14.69
N TYR A 229 14.85 10.85 -14.44
CA TYR A 229 13.66 10.31 -15.08
C TYR A 229 12.40 11.18 -14.85
N PHE A 230 12.17 11.61 -13.60
CA PHE A 230 10.98 12.42 -13.29
C PHE A 230 11.11 13.86 -13.82
N LEU A 231 12.32 14.43 -13.88
CA LEU A 231 12.56 15.76 -14.47
C LEU A 231 12.36 15.76 -16.00
N ASP A 232 12.77 14.70 -16.70
CA ASP A 232 12.58 14.60 -18.15
C ASP A 232 11.13 14.34 -18.55
N ALA A 233 10.34 13.71 -17.70
CA ALA A 233 8.91 13.49 -17.90
C ALA A 233 8.06 14.79 -17.79
N VAL A 234 8.63 15.90 -17.31
CA VAL A 234 7.97 17.22 -17.19
C VAL A 234 8.19 18.09 -18.43
N LYS A 235 9.09 17.69 -19.35
CA LYS A 235 9.32 18.38 -20.64
C LYS A 235 8.40 17.84 -21.71
#